data_706bbe787062f266cbb109c46cc1b15f
#
_entry.id   706bbe787062f266cbb109c46cc1b15f
#
_cell.length_a   1.000
_cell.length_b   1.000
_cell.length_c   1.000
_cell.angle_alpha   90.00
_cell.angle_beta   90.00
_cell.angle_gamma   90.00
#
_symmetry.space_group_name_H-M   'P 1'
#
loop_
_entity.id
_entity.type
_entity.pdbx_description
1 polymer ?
#
loop_
_entity_poly.entity_id
_entity_poly.type
_entity_poly.pdbx_seq_one_letter_code
_entity_poly.pdbx_strand_id
1 'polypeptide(L)'
;TLTTETRSSQSRGGNRRRSGRRRPRGGGGGPRPAGLPQDNFEVDESKLPDLGNLGAKTNDELRQMAIDKGIKRVPTQRTELVLEVLASVAESTDQLVGAGILDLLGDGYGFLRTPGKRGGTEDIYVSQSQVRRFGLRQGDMVAGQVRPPVEGEKYFGLIRVELVNGFDPESASKRPKFDQFTSVYPNDQIKLETTPKQMATRMIDMVAPVGKGQRALIVAPPKAGKTVLLKQIAAGITEN
;
A
#
# COMPACT_ATOMS: atom_id res chain seq x y z
N THR A 1 7.81 17.35 -74.41
CA THR A 1 9.18 17.91 -74.62
C THR A 1 9.76 18.49 -73.33
N LEU A 2 10.89 17.98 -72.94
CA LEU A 2 11.98 18.40 -72.04
C LEU A 2 12.10 17.39 -70.86
N THR A 3 12.81 16.39 -71.09
CA THR A 3 14.25 16.01 -70.97
C THR A 3 14.79 16.16 -69.54
N THR A 4 14.91 15.00 -68.96
CA THR A 4 15.84 14.44 -67.99
C THR A 4 17.15 15.17 -67.76
N GLU A 5 17.62 15.24 -66.53
CA GLU A 5 19.02 15.01 -66.19
C GLU A 5 19.16 14.43 -64.77
N THR A 6 19.67 13.23 -64.75
CA THR A 6 20.17 12.47 -63.61
C THR A 6 21.53 13.02 -63.18
N ARG A 7 21.70 13.31 -61.92
CA ARG A 7 23.03 13.48 -61.30
C ARG A 7 23.17 12.57 -60.11
N SER A 8 23.89 11.51 -60.31
CA SER A 8 24.48 10.66 -59.29
C SER A 8 25.54 11.41 -58.49
N SER A 9 25.38 11.40 -57.19
CA SER A 9 26.51 11.70 -56.29
C SER A 9 26.63 10.59 -55.25
N GLN A 10 27.62 9.75 -55.44
CA GLN A 10 28.15 8.83 -54.46
C GLN A 10 28.71 9.63 -53.27
N SER A 11 28.24 9.41 -52.07
CA SER A 11 28.95 9.76 -50.86
C SER A 11 29.10 8.53 -49.95
N ARG A 12 30.32 8.14 -49.83
CA ARG A 12 30.82 7.15 -48.84
C ARG A 12 30.54 7.68 -47.45
N GLY A 13 29.66 7.07 -46.70
CA GLY A 13 29.38 7.37 -45.29
C GLY A 13 29.63 6.17 -44.41
N GLY A 14 30.70 6.22 -43.64
CA GLY A 14 31.19 5.15 -42.80
C GLY A 14 30.20 4.68 -41.73
N ASN A 15 30.13 3.38 -41.69
CA ASN A 15 29.36 2.60 -40.75
C ASN A 15 30.04 2.63 -39.35
N ARG A 16 29.76 3.63 -38.54
CA ARG A 16 30.17 3.64 -37.13
C ARG A 16 29.15 2.90 -36.31
N ARG A 17 29.35 1.57 -36.17
CA ARG A 17 28.70 0.74 -35.15
C ARG A 17 29.02 1.31 -33.77
N ARG A 18 28.13 2.12 -33.23
CA ARG A 18 28.09 2.42 -31.79
C ARG A 18 27.65 1.17 -31.06
N SER A 19 28.61 0.41 -30.56
CA SER A 19 28.42 -0.61 -29.55
C SER A 19 27.90 0.08 -28.27
N GLY A 20 26.60 0.13 -28.12
CA GLY A 20 25.96 0.52 -26.86
C GLY A 20 26.28 -0.54 -25.80
N ARG A 21 27.36 -0.33 -25.07
CA ARG A 21 27.57 -1.02 -23.79
C ARG A 21 26.40 -0.71 -22.89
N ARG A 22 25.42 -1.62 -22.81
CA ARG A 22 24.44 -1.66 -21.73
C ARG A 22 25.25 -1.84 -20.43
N ARG A 23 25.41 -0.74 -19.71
CA ARG A 23 25.87 -0.81 -18.31
C ARG A 23 24.85 -1.64 -17.56
N PRO A 24 25.26 -2.68 -16.81
CA PRO A 24 24.37 -3.31 -15.87
C PRO A 24 23.91 -2.23 -14.88
N ARG A 25 22.61 -2.08 -14.69
CA ARG A 25 22.05 -1.33 -13.58
C ARG A 25 22.44 -2.08 -12.29
N GLY A 26 23.65 -1.83 -11.83
CA GLY A 26 24.04 -2.14 -10.49
C GLY A 26 23.22 -1.25 -9.57
N GLY A 27 22.50 -1.82 -8.63
CA GLY A 27 21.84 -1.12 -7.56
C GLY A 27 22.89 -0.37 -6.74
N GLY A 28 23.13 0.88 -7.10
CA GLY A 28 23.90 1.81 -6.30
C GLY A 28 22.99 2.35 -5.22
N GLY A 29 23.04 1.76 -4.02
CA GLY A 29 22.53 2.41 -2.82
C GLY A 29 23.30 3.70 -2.65
N GLY A 30 22.64 4.85 -2.76
CA GLY A 30 23.19 6.13 -2.34
C GLY A 30 23.60 6.08 -0.86
N PRO A 31 24.42 7.02 -0.40
CA PRO A 31 24.80 7.07 1.01
C PRO A 31 23.53 7.13 1.86
N ARG A 32 23.44 6.20 2.82
CA ARG A 32 22.30 6.05 3.71
C ARG A 32 22.09 7.35 4.50
N PRO A 33 20.89 7.91 4.59
CA PRO A 33 20.63 9.09 5.39
C PRO A 33 21.07 8.89 6.84
N ALA A 34 21.72 9.89 7.43
CA ALA A 34 22.16 9.83 8.82
C ALA A 34 20.95 9.75 9.77
N GLY A 35 21.06 8.91 10.81
CA GLY A 35 20.04 8.76 11.85
C GLY A 35 19.01 7.67 11.57
N LEU A 36 19.19 6.83 10.54
CA LEU A 36 18.37 5.64 10.33
C LEU A 36 18.88 4.47 11.19
N PRO A 37 17.96 3.64 11.73
CA PRO A 37 18.32 2.41 12.43
C PRO A 37 19.18 1.49 11.58
N GLN A 38 20.12 0.77 12.18
CA GLN A 38 20.99 -0.15 11.46
C GLN A 38 20.22 -1.39 10.99
N ASP A 39 20.41 -1.82 9.71
CA ASP A 39 19.74 -3.01 9.15
C ASP A 39 20.26 -4.33 9.75
N ASN A 40 21.47 -4.32 10.32
CA ASN A 40 22.16 -5.50 10.85
C ASN A 40 21.92 -5.69 12.33
N PHE A 41 20.81 -5.19 12.86
CA PHE A 41 20.44 -5.53 14.22
C PHE A 41 19.96 -6.99 14.22
N GLU A 42 20.88 -7.92 14.43
CA GLU A 42 20.57 -9.32 14.70
C GLU A 42 19.91 -9.39 16.09
N VAL A 43 18.61 -9.16 16.08
CA VAL A 43 17.80 -9.57 17.22
C VAL A 43 17.67 -11.07 17.09
N ASP A 44 18.07 -11.75 18.12
CA ASP A 44 17.81 -13.18 18.26
C ASP A 44 16.27 -13.36 18.35
N GLU A 45 15.66 -13.57 17.19
CA GLU A 45 14.18 -13.73 17.07
C GLU A 45 13.66 -14.82 18.02
N SER A 46 14.53 -15.75 18.45
CA SER A 46 14.18 -16.82 19.39
C SER A 46 14.00 -16.35 20.83
N LYS A 47 14.54 -15.18 21.15
CA LYS A 47 14.40 -14.56 22.49
C LYS A 47 13.22 -13.61 22.61
N LEU A 48 12.60 -13.26 21.47
CA LEU A 48 11.39 -12.45 21.47
C LEU A 48 10.20 -13.33 21.86
N PRO A 49 9.36 -12.89 22.79
CA PRO A 49 8.16 -13.63 23.13
C PRO A 49 7.26 -13.77 21.91
N ASP A 50 6.74 -14.96 21.71
CA ASP A 50 5.76 -15.24 20.66
C ASP A 50 4.44 -14.55 21.03
N LEU A 51 4.03 -13.58 20.23
CA LEU A 51 2.74 -12.89 20.40
C LEU A 51 1.55 -13.73 19.87
N GLY A 52 1.81 -15.03 19.56
CA GLY A 52 0.76 -16.01 19.33
C GLY A 52 0.21 -16.05 17.93
N ASN A 53 1.02 -15.71 16.91
CA ASN A 53 0.64 -15.79 15.47
C ASN A 53 -0.79 -15.30 15.18
N LEU A 54 -1.10 -14.08 15.65
CA LEU A 54 -2.44 -13.51 15.56
C LEU A 54 -2.97 -13.41 14.13
N GLY A 55 -2.05 -13.29 13.16
CA GLY A 55 -2.39 -13.20 11.74
C GLY A 55 -3.05 -14.46 11.16
N ALA A 56 -2.76 -15.63 11.72
CA ALA A 56 -3.31 -16.90 11.28
C ALA A 56 -4.68 -17.22 11.92
N LYS A 57 -5.05 -16.53 13.01
CA LYS A 57 -6.30 -16.79 13.73
C LYS A 57 -7.53 -16.31 12.95
N THR A 58 -8.65 -16.99 13.18
CA THR A 58 -9.96 -16.61 12.60
C THR A 58 -10.50 -15.35 13.30
N ASN A 59 -11.47 -14.70 12.66
CA ASN A 59 -12.10 -13.51 13.25
C ASN A 59 -12.83 -13.83 14.57
N ASP A 60 -13.38 -15.01 14.68
CA ASP A 60 -14.13 -15.41 15.89
C ASP A 60 -13.19 -15.71 17.06
N GLU A 61 -12.06 -16.37 16.80
CA GLU A 61 -11.01 -16.57 17.79
C GLU A 61 -10.41 -15.23 18.28
N LEU A 62 -10.18 -14.28 17.37
CA LEU A 62 -9.70 -12.96 17.71
C LEU A 62 -10.71 -12.17 18.56
N ARG A 63 -12.00 -12.28 18.25
CA ARG A 63 -13.07 -11.67 19.05
C ARG A 63 -13.13 -12.28 20.45
N GLN A 64 -13.03 -13.60 20.54
CA GLN A 64 -13.00 -14.27 21.84
C GLN A 64 -11.81 -13.81 22.66
N MET A 65 -10.61 -13.75 22.06
CA MET A 65 -9.42 -13.23 22.74
C MET A 65 -9.58 -11.77 23.19
N ALA A 66 -10.24 -10.94 22.37
CA ALA A 66 -10.50 -9.54 22.73
C ALA A 66 -11.42 -9.44 23.95
N ILE A 67 -12.45 -10.30 24.03
CA ILE A 67 -13.37 -10.38 25.16
C ILE A 67 -12.64 -10.88 26.43
N ASP A 68 -11.86 -11.95 26.29
CA ASP A 68 -11.11 -12.56 27.40
C ASP A 68 -10.09 -11.59 28.00
N LYS A 69 -9.53 -10.71 27.16
CA LYS A 69 -8.60 -9.63 27.58
C LYS A 69 -9.31 -8.35 28.07
N GLY A 70 -10.63 -8.34 28.09
CA GLY A 70 -11.42 -7.23 28.63
C GLY A 70 -11.48 -5.99 27.73
N ILE A 71 -11.30 -6.13 26.42
CA ILE A 71 -11.43 -5.03 25.46
C ILE A 71 -12.91 -4.61 25.41
N LYS A 72 -13.20 -3.40 25.89
CA LYS A 72 -14.59 -2.91 26.05
C LYS A 72 -15.33 -2.72 24.73
N ARG A 73 -14.62 -2.37 23.66
CA ARG A 73 -15.19 -2.17 22.32
C ARG A 73 -14.45 -3.05 21.33
N VAL A 74 -15.07 -4.15 20.95
CA VAL A 74 -14.52 -5.08 19.96
C VAL A 74 -14.77 -4.53 18.56
N PRO A 75 -13.72 -4.19 17.79
CA PRO A 75 -13.86 -3.68 16.43
C PRO A 75 -14.49 -4.70 15.49
N THR A 76 -15.23 -4.21 14.49
CA THR A 76 -15.84 -5.07 13.46
C THR A 76 -14.83 -5.43 12.37
N GLN A 77 -13.93 -4.50 12.05
CA GLN A 77 -12.91 -4.72 11.02
C GLN A 77 -11.78 -5.60 11.57
N ARG A 78 -11.37 -6.60 10.77
CA ARG A 78 -10.29 -7.53 11.15
C ARG A 78 -9.01 -6.81 11.53
N THR A 79 -8.60 -5.82 10.73
CA THR A 79 -7.34 -5.11 10.95
C THR A 79 -7.32 -4.39 12.28
N GLU A 80 -8.39 -3.69 12.63
CA GLU A 80 -8.50 -3.00 13.92
C GLU A 80 -8.57 -4.01 15.08
N LEU A 81 -9.34 -5.08 14.92
CA LEU A 81 -9.49 -6.13 15.93
C LEU A 81 -8.13 -6.77 16.27
N VAL A 82 -7.36 -7.13 15.26
CA VAL A 82 -6.04 -7.73 15.45
C VAL A 82 -5.06 -6.76 16.10
N LEU A 83 -5.11 -5.47 15.75
CA LEU A 83 -4.25 -4.45 16.36
C LEU A 83 -4.57 -4.24 17.84
N GLU A 84 -5.83 -4.20 18.22
CA GLU A 84 -6.27 -4.09 19.62
C GLU A 84 -5.82 -5.31 20.44
N VAL A 85 -5.98 -6.52 19.90
CA VAL A 85 -5.51 -7.74 20.55
C VAL A 85 -4.00 -7.74 20.66
N LEU A 86 -3.27 -7.34 19.61
CA LEU A 86 -1.81 -7.24 19.63
C LEU A 86 -1.33 -6.27 20.70
N ALA A 87 -1.93 -5.09 20.79
CA ALA A 87 -1.60 -4.10 21.81
C ALA A 87 -1.80 -4.67 23.23
N SER A 88 -2.93 -5.33 23.48
CA SER A 88 -3.22 -5.95 24.80
C SER A 88 -2.26 -7.10 25.12
N VAL A 89 -1.84 -7.91 24.13
CA VAL A 89 -0.83 -8.96 24.34
C VAL A 89 0.52 -8.34 24.64
N ALA A 90 0.91 -7.29 23.95
CA ALA A 90 2.17 -6.58 24.13
C ALA A 90 2.27 -5.96 25.55
N GLU A 91 1.20 -5.32 26.03
CA GLU A 91 1.14 -4.80 27.39
C GLU A 91 1.35 -5.89 28.43
N SER A 92 0.77 -7.08 28.21
CA SER A 92 0.94 -8.21 29.14
C SER A 92 2.33 -8.83 29.11
N THR A 93 3.12 -8.61 28.06
CA THR A 93 4.47 -9.16 27.87
C THR A 93 5.59 -8.13 27.97
N ASP A 94 5.26 -6.88 28.35
CA ASP A 94 6.19 -5.74 28.43
C ASP A 94 6.98 -5.51 27.12
N GLN A 95 6.30 -5.70 25.98
CA GLN A 95 6.88 -5.52 24.67
C GLN A 95 6.38 -4.23 24.01
N LEU A 96 7.30 -3.55 23.33
CA LEU A 96 6.93 -2.41 22.50
C LEU A 96 6.44 -2.89 21.15
N VAL A 97 5.20 -2.54 20.82
CA VAL A 97 4.59 -2.81 19.51
C VAL A 97 4.28 -1.51 18.80
N GLY A 98 4.46 -1.53 17.50
CA GLY A 98 4.10 -0.42 16.65
C GLY A 98 3.32 -0.87 15.43
N ALA A 99 2.44 -0.02 14.96
CA ALA A 99 1.66 -0.24 13.76
C ALA A 99 1.53 1.03 12.93
N GLY A 100 1.44 0.87 11.62
CA GLY A 100 1.27 2.00 10.73
C GLY A 100 1.13 1.60 9.28
N ILE A 101 0.86 2.59 8.45
CA ILE A 101 0.81 2.42 6.99
C ILE A 101 2.22 2.58 6.43
N LEU A 102 2.66 1.59 5.68
CA LEU A 102 3.99 1.56 5.08
C LEU A 102 4.10 2.59 3.95
N ASP A 103 5.05 3.49 4.10
CA ASP A 103 5.49 4.44 3.07
C ASP A 103 6.89 4.04 2.60
N LEU A 104 6.97 3.50 1.37
CA LEU A 104 8.21 3.03 0.77
C LEU A 104 8.97 4.16 0.10
N LEU A 105 10.27 4.23 0.34
CA LEU A 105 11.17 5.16 -0.32
C LEU A 105 11.92 4.50 -1.49
N GLY A 106 12.45 5.32 -2.39
CA GLY A 106 13.11 4.86 -3.62
C GLY A 106 14.29 3.91 -3.40
N ASP A 107 14.91 3.96 -2.21
CA ASP A 107 16.03 3.12 -1.82
C ASP A 107 15.60 1.73 -1.30
N GLY A 108 14.28 1.47 -1.25
CA GLY A 108 13.71 0.17 -0.92
C GLY A 108 13.51 -0.10 0.56
N TYR A 109 13.80 0.84 1.45
CA TYR A 109 13.37 0.84 2.84
C TYR A 109 12.10 1.70 2.99
N GLY A 110 11.46 1.67 4.15
CA GLY A 110 10.24 2.44 4.37
C GLY A 110 10.05 2.88 5.81
N PHE A 111 8.96 3.60 6.03
CA PHE A 111 8.50 4.01 7.35
C PHE A 111 7.05 3.62 7.56
N LEU A 112 6.72 3.14 8.75
CA LEU A 112 5.32 2.99 9.15
C LEU A 112 4.86 4.33 9.71
N ARG A 113 3.85 4.88 9.05
CA ARG A 113 3.27 6.18 9.41
C ARG A 113 1.91 5.99 10.06
N THR A 114 1.67 6.70 11.14
CA THR A 114 0.35 6.76 11.77
C THR A 114 -0.61 7.55 10.89
N PRO A 115 -1.85 7.08 10.66
CA PRO A 115 -2.86 7.81 9.90
C PRO A 115 -3.06 9.22 10.45
N GLY A 116 -3.00 10.23 9.58
CA GLY A 116 -3.20 11.64 9.93
C GLY A 116 -1.94 12.42 10.36
N LYS A 117 -0.82 11.77 10.62
CA LYS A 117 0.47 12.42 10.89
C LYS A 117 1.45 12.12 9.76
N ARG A 118 2.07 13.15 9.20
CA ARG A 118 3.14 12.99 8.19
C ARG A 118 4.46 13.46 8.77
N GLY A 119 5.45 12.54 8.85
CA GLY A 119 6.83 12.85 9.19
C GLY A 119 7.01 13.34 10.63
N GLY A 120 7.20 12.41 11.55
CA GLY A 120 7.51 12.70 12.95
C GLY A 120 8.60 11.77 13.49
N THR A 121 9.09 12.03 14.67
CA THR A 121 10.03 11.16 15.41
C THR A 121 9.37 9.84 15.82
N GLU A 122 8.05 9.73 15.70
CA GLU A 122 7.26 8.53 16.00
C GLU A 122 7.17 7.55 14.82
N ASP A 123 7.69 7.92 13.61
CA ASP A 123 7.73 7.03 12.46
C ASP A 123 8.63 5.83 12.76
N ILE A 124 8.18 4.63 12.38
CA ILE A 124 8.91 3.38 12.62
C ILE A 124 9.62 2.97 11.34
N TYR A 125 10.92 2.83 11.41
CA TYR A 125 11.75 2.40 10.29
C TYR A 125 11.57 0.92 9.98
N VAL A 126 11.40 0.60 8.70
CA VAL A 126 11.32 -0.76 8.15
C VAL A 126 12.49 -0.97 7.21
N SER A 127 13.29 -1.98 7.50
CA SER A 127 14.50 -2.29 6.72
C SER A 127 14.17 -2.82 5.33
N GLN A 128 15.09 -2.63 4.37
CA GLN A 128 14.96 -3.17 3.03
C GLN A 128 14.88 -4.71 3.02
N SER A 129 15.58 -5.37 3.94
CA SER A 129 15.53 -6.82 4.11
C SER A 129 14.13 -7.31 4.48
N GLN A 130 13.46 -6.64 5.43
CA GLN A 130 12.07 -6.95 5.81
C GLN A 130 11.09 -6.69 4.67
N VAL A 131 11.23 -5.56 3.96
CA VAL A 131 10.41 -5.25 2.80
C VAL A 131 10.50 -6.33 1.74
N ARG A 132 11.71 -6.83 1.45
CA ARG A 132 11.93 -7.90 0.46
C ARG A 132 11.45 -9.26 0.95
N ARG A 133 11.75 -9.62 2.21
CA ARG A 133 11.39 -10.93 2.79
C ARG A 133 9.88 -11.15 2.78
N PHE A 134 9.11 -10.17 3.21
CA PHE A 134 7.66 -10.27 3.31
C PHE A 134 6.89 -9.70 2.12
N GLY A 135 7.59 -9.24 1.09
CA GLY A 135 6.97 -8.67 -0.12
C GLY A 135 6.06 -7.49 0.20
N LEU A 136 6.48 -6.63 1.14
CA LEU A 136 5.71 -5.48 1.58
C LEU A 136 5.56 -4.47 0.45
N ARG A 137 4.41 -3.82 0.40
CA ARG A 137 4.06 -2.86 -0.66
C ARG A 137 3.68 -1.51 -0.07
N GLN A 138 3.80 -0.49 -0.89
CA GLN A 138 3.31 0.84 -0.55
C GLN A 138 1.84 0.79 -0.10
N GLY A 139 1.57 1.35 1.07
CA GLY A 139 0.22 1.41 1.62
C GLY A 139 -0.21 0.17 2.43
N ASP A 140 0.64 -0.83 2.60
CA ASP A 140 0.34 -1.95 3.49
C ASP A 140 0.27 -1.45 4.95
N MET A 141 -0.74 -1.92 5.68
CA MET A 141 -0.80 -1.80 7.13
C MET A 141 0.11 -2.86 7.73
N VAL A 142 1.16 -2.44 8.39
CA VAL A 142 2.13 -3.34 9.03
C VAL A 142 2.15 -3.10 10.53
N ALA A 143 2.16 -4.18 11.30
CA ALA A 143 2.31 -4.12 12.74
C ALA A 143 3.33 -5.15 13.19
N GLY A 144 4.03 -4.83 14.27
CA GLY A 144 5.05 -5.72 14.81
C GLY A 144 5.77 -5.16 16.01
N GLN A 145 6.77 -5.90 16.46
CA GLN A 145 7.61 -5.51 17.58
C GLN A 145 8.60 -4.44 17.15
N VAL A 146 8.77 -3.42 17.98
CA VAL A 146 9.65 -2.28 17.71
C VAL A 146 10.67 -2.11 18.83
N ARG A 147 11.80 -1.51 18.52
CA ARG A 147 12.79 -1.08 19.49
C ARG A 147 12.92 0.44 19.52
N PRO A 148 13.25 1.01 20.67
CA PRO A 148 13.55 2.42 20.74
C PRO A 148 14.83 2.74 19.94
N PRO A 149 15.00 4.01 19.53
CA PRO A 149 16.20 4.47 18.86
C PRO A 149 17.42 4.36 19.79
N VAL A 150 18.54 3.90 19.24
CA VAL A 150 19.83 3.86 19.92
C VAL A 150 20.59 5.16 19.65
N GLU A 151 21.68 5.38 20.38
CA GLU A 151 22.51 6.59 20.24
C GLU A 151 22.93 6.81 18.78
N GLY A 152 22.55 7.98 18.23
CA GLY A 152 22.73 8.33 16.81
C GLY A 152 21.56 8.01 15.89
N GLU A 153 20.53 7.28 16.33
CA GLU A 153 19.30 7.01 15.59
C GLU A 153 18.20 8.00 15.96
N LYS A 154 17.32 8.29 15.01
CA LYS A 154 16.19 9.21 15.23
C LYS A 154 14.83 8.51 15.29
N TYR A 155 14.73 7.30 14.74
CA TYR A 155 13.47 6.60 14.55
C TYR A 155 13.46 5.27 15.29
N PHE A 156 12.27 4.85 15.70
CA PHE A 156 12.08 3.49 16.17
C PHE A 156 12.40 2.51 15.03
N GLY A 157 12.94 1.35 15.37
CA GLY A 157 13.23 0.30 14.38
C GLY A 157 12.24 -0.85 14.51
N LEU A 158 11.65 -1.28 13.41
CA LEU A 158 10.85 -2.51 13.37
C LEU A 158 11.79 -3.71 13.47
N ILE A 159 11.63 -4.51 14.54
CA ILE A 159 12.44 -5.71 14.79
C ILE A 159 11.81 -6.90 14.05
N ARG A 160 10.53 -7.16 14.33
CA ARG A 160 9.80 -8.31 13.81
C ARG A 160 8.45 -7.88 13.25
N VAL A 161 8.15 -8.33 12.04
CA VAL A 161 6.84 -8.12 11.43
C VAL A 161 5.90 -9.21 11.94
N GLU A 162 4.84 -8.83 12.65
CA GLU A 162 3.83 -9.76 13.17
C GLU A 162 2.61 -9.84 12.25
N LEU A 163 2.24 -8.72 11.64
CA LEU A 163 1.02 -8.60 10.86
C LEU A 163 1.22 -7.75 9.60
N VAL A 164 0.63 -8.17 8.51
CA VAL A 164 0.50 -7.39 7.27
C VAL A 164 -0.96 -7.39 6.85
N ASN A 165 -1.60 -6.21 6.86
CA ASN A 165 -3.03 -6.05 6.56
C ASN A 165 -3.96 -6.94 7.43
N GLY A 166 -3.56 -7.23 8.66
CA GLY A 166 -4.30 -8.07 9.59
C GLY A 166 -4.14 -9.58 9.37
N PHE A 167 -3.20 -9.98 8.51
CA PHE A 167 -2.89 -11.38 8.21
C PHE A 167 -1.43 -11.70 8.55
N ASP A 168 -1.12 -12.99 8.57
CA ASP A 168 0.23 -13.49 8.72
C ASP A 168 1.17 -12.98 7.61
N PRO A 169 2.41 -12.55 7.95
CA PRO A 169 3.35 -11.98 6.98
C PRO A 169 3.73 -12.94 5.84
N GLU A 170 3.84 -14.23 6.11
CA GLU A 170 4.17 -15.22 5.08
C GLU A 170 3.05 -15.38 4.06
N SER A 171 1.80 -15.35 4.53
CA SER A 171 0.62 -15.35 3.67
C SER A 171 0.55 -14.08 2.82
N ALA A 172 0.91 -12.94 3.40
CA ALA A 172 0.95 -11.65 2.70
C ALA A 172 1.98 -11.64 1.56
N SER A 173 3.12 -12.31 1.72
CA SER A 173 4.17 -12.36 0.69
C SER A 173 3.71 -13.08 -0.59
N LYS A 174 2.80 -14.04 -0.47
CA LYS A 174 2.24 -14.82 -1.59
C LYS A 174 1.15 -14.10 -2.38
N ARG A 175 0.78 -12.87 -1.98
CA ARG A 175 -0.26 -12.09 -2.66
C ARG A 175 0.11 -11.83 -4.12
N PRO A 176 -0.80 -12.08 -5.09
CA PRO A 176 -0.57 -11.72 -6.47
C PRO A 176 -0.42 -10.20 -6.62
N LYS A 177 0.34 -9.74 -7.60
CA LYS A 177 0.42 -8.33 -7.95
C LYS A 177 -0.84 -7.92 -8.70
N PHE A 178 -1.26 -6.66 -8.56
CA PHE A 178 -2.44 -6.15 -9.25
C PHE A 178 -2.36 -6.36 -10.77
N ASP A 179 -1.18 -6.17 -11.36
CA ASP A 179 -0.95 -6.36 -12.80
C ASP A 179 -1.11 -7.82 -13.28
N GLN A 180 -1.15 -8.78 -12.35
CA GLN A 180 -1.32 -10.21 -12.65
C GLN A 180 -2.79 -10.64 -12.63
N PHE A 181 -3.71 -9.77 -12.20
CA PHE A 181 -5.12 -10.08 -12.22
C PHE A 181 -5.67 -9.96 -13.66
N THR A 182 -6.52 -10.91 -14.03
CA THR A 182 -7.27 -10.82 -15.26
C THR A 182 -8.35 -9.75 -15.12
N SER A 183 -8.40 -8.79 -16.06
CA SER A 183 -9.45 -7.80 -16.07
C SER A 183 -10.78 -8.45 -16.50
N VAL A 184 -11.81 -8.22 -15.71
CA VAL A 184 -13.17 -8.67 -16.00
C VAL A 184 -14.11 -7.48 -16.15
N TYR A 185 -15.19 -7.66 -16.89
CA TYR A 185 -16.24 -6.64 -16.95
C TYR A 185 -16.95 -6.54 -15.59
N PRO A 186 -17.35 -5.33 -15.17
CA PRO A 186 -18.11 -5.16 -13.94
C PRO A 186 -19.50 -5.79 -14.10
N ASN A 187 -19.82 -6.80 -13.28
CA ASN A 187 -21.11 -7.51 -13.31
C ASN A 187 -22.10 -6.97 -12.28
N ASP A 188 -21.59 -6.34 -11.21
CA ASP A 188 -22.40 -5.79 -10.14
C ASP A 188 -22.63 -4.29 -10.36
N GLN A 189 -23.87 -3.90 -10.61
CA GLN A 189 -24.22 -2.50 -10.75
C GLN A 189 -24.26 -1.78 -9.41
N ILE A 190 -23.72 -0.58 -9.36
CA ILE A 190 -23.89 0.36 -8.24
C ILE A 190 -25.13 1.20 -8.53
N LYS A 191 -26.18 1.05 -7.72
CA LYS A 191 -27.35 1.94 -7.79
C LYS A 191 -26.97 3.31 -7.26
N LEU A 192 -27.18 4.35 -8.06
CA LEU A 192 -26.93 5.74 -7.70
C LEU A 192 -28.23 6.51 -7.36
N GLU A 193 -29.38 5.99 -7.81
CA GLU A 193 -30.67 6.60 -7.51
C GLU A 193 -31.03 6.41 -6.04
N THR A 194 -31.23 7.51 -5.31
CA THR A 194 -31.64 7.52 -3.90
C THR A 194 -33.04 8.05 -3.73
N THR A 195 -33.36 9.18 -4.38
CA THR A 195 -34.68 9.79 -4.30
C THR A 195 -35.21 10.13 -5.70
N PRO A 196 -36.55 10.11 -5.90
CA PRO A 196 -37.17 10.46 -7.20
C PRO A 196 -36.84 11.87 -7.69
N LYS A 197 -36.41 12.76 -6.79
CA LYS A 197 -36.06 14.15 -7.12
C LYS A 197 -34.67 14.28 -7.70
N GLN A 198 -33.79 13.31 -7.52
CA GLN A 198 -32.41 13.34 -8.03
C GLN A 198 -32.33 12.80 -9.46
N MET A 199 -32.73 13.64 -10.39
CA MET A 199 -32.79 13.27 -11.81
C MET A 199 -31.44 12.86 -12.40
N ALA A 200 -30.33 13.47 -11.97
CA ALA A 200 -29.02 13.23 -12.56
C ALA A 200 -28.50 11.80 -12.30
N THR A 201 -28.59 11.32 -11.05
CA THR A 201 -28.18 9.96 -10.68
C THR A 201 -29.07 8.91 -11.33
N ARG A 202 -30.39 9.16 -11.40
CA ARG A 202 -31.33 8.31 -12.11
C ARG A 202 -31.04 8.21 -13.61
N MET A 203 -30.70 9.34 -14.26
CA MET A 203 -30.29 9.33 -15.68
C MET A 203 -29.01 8.51 -15.90
N ILE A 204 -28.05 8.60 -14.99
CA ILE A 204 -26.82 7.79 -15.07
C ILE A 204 -27.18 6.31 -14.99
N ASP A 205 -27.98 5.91 -14.01
CA ASP A 205 -28.40 4.49 -13.85
C ASP A 205 -29.11 3.93 -15.09
N MET A 206 -29.84 4.77 -15.81
CA MET A 206 -30.58 4.36 -17.02
C MET A 206 -29.70 4.35 -18.28
N VAL A 207 -28.81 5.32 -18.46
CA VAL A 207 -28.09 5.54 -19.73
C VAL A 207 -26.65 5.05 -19.67
N ALA A 208 -25.98 5.18 -18.53
CA ALA A 208 -24.58 4.84 -18.34
C ALA A 208 -24.37 4.21 -16.95
N PRO A 209 -24.97 3.03 -16.68
CA PRO A 209 -24.87 2.39 -15.39
C PRO A 209 -23.41 2.14 -15.01
N VAL A 210 -23.07 2.34 -13.75
CA VAL A 210 -21.74 2.17 -13.21
C VAL A 210 -21.67 0.86 -12.41
N GLY A 211 -20.65 0.06 -12.65
CA GLY A 211 -20.42 -1.19 -11.94
C GLY A 211 -19.30 -1.08 -10.92
N LYS A 212 -19.28 -2.01 -9.95
CA LYS A 212 -18.23 -2.11 -8.95
C LYS A 212 -16.87 -2.36 -9.60
N GLY A 213 -15.87 -1.55 -9.27
CA GLY A 213 -14.53 -1.63 -9.86
C GLY A 213 -14.37 -0.96 -11.23
N GLN A 214 -15.44 -0.41 -11.80
CA GLN A 214 -15.39 0.27 -13.08
C GLN A 214 -14.62 1.59 -12.99
N ARG A 215 -13.79 1.87 -14.00
CA ARG A 215 -13.15 3.17 -14.18
C ARG A 215 -13.98 4.00 -15.13
N ALA A 216 -14.49 5.13 -14.67
CA ALA A 216 -15.29 6.05 -15.45
C ALA A 216 -14.60 7.41 -15.57
N LEU A 217 -14.83 8.10 -16.70
CA LEU A 217 -14.34 9.46 -16.94
C LEU A 217 -15.53 10.39 -17.18
N ILE A 218 -15.63 11.45 -16.38
CA ILE A 218 -16.61 12.51 -16.53
C ILE A 218 -15.93 13.70 -17.21
N VAL A 219 -16.29 13.95 -18.45
CA VAL A 219 -15.80 15.09 -19.23
C VAL A 219 -16.92 16.13 -19.35
N ALA A 220 -16.64 17.34 -18.93
CA ALA A 220 -17.58 18.44 -19.01
C ALA A 220 -16.85 19.78 -19.12
N PRO A 221 -17.40 20.78 -19.80
CA PRO A 221 -16.84 22.11 -19.86
C PRO A 221 -16.82 22.76 -18.45
N PRO A 222 -16.03 23.81 -18.25
CA PRO A 222 -16.03 24.55 -16.99
C PRO A 222 -17.45 25.03 -16.63
N LYS A 223 -17.79 25.02 -15.34
CA LYS A 223 -19.10 25.47 -14.80
C LYS A 223 -20.33 24.65 -15.22
N ALA A 224 -20.17 23.48 -15.85
CA ALA A 224 -21.29 22.61 -16.27
C ALA A 224 -21.85 21.71 -15.13
N GLY A 225 -21.50 21.97 -13.87
CA GLY A 225 -22.03 21.20 -12.74
C GLY A 225 -21.28 19.89 -12.43
N LYS A 226 -20.08 19.65 -13.03
CA LYS A 226 -19.28 18.44 -12.81
C LYS A 226 -19.08 18.08 -11.33
N THR A 227 -18.73 19.07 -10.50
CA THR A 227 -18.53 18.86 -9.06
C THR A 227 -19.84 18.52 -8.34
N VAL A 228 -20.96 19.09 -8.77
CA VAL A 228 -22.28 18.78 -8.22
C VAL A 228 -22.64 17.33 -8.55
N LEU A 229 -22.43 16.90 -9.79
CA LEU A 229 -22.68 15.54 -10.24
C LEU A 229 -21.82 14.53 -9.45
N LEU A 230 -20.52 14.81 -9.26
CA LEU A 230 -19.64 13.95 -8.46
C LEU A 230 -20.10 13.82 -7.00
N LYS A 231 -20.56 14.90 -6.39
CA LYS A 231 -21.14 14.86 -5.04
C LYS A 231 -22.41 14.03 -4.97
N GLN A 232 -23.28 14.10 -5.98
CA GLN A 232 -24.51 13.30 -6.05
C GLN A 232 -24.18 11.80 -6.24
N ILE A 233 -23.21 11.48 -7.09
CA ILE A 233 -22.72 10.10 -7.26
C ILE A 233 -22.15 9.57 -5.93
N ALA A 234 -21.29 10.34 -5.26
CA ALA A 234 -20.73 9.94 -3.97
C ALA A 234 -21.83 9.74 -2.91
N ALA A 235 -22.82 10.61 -2.85
CA ALA A 235 -23.96 10.45 -1.95
C ALA A 235 -24.75 9.17 -2.27
N GLY A 236 -25.03 8.91 -3.56
CA GLY A 236 -25.72 7.68 -3.97
C GLY A 236 -24.97 6.39 -3.59
N ILE A 237 -23.63 6.38 -3.72
CA ILE A 237 -22.80 5.23 -3.32
C ILE A 237 -22.81 5.02 -1.80
N THR A 238 -22.87 6.10 -1.02
CA THR A 238 -22.87 6.01 0.45
C THR A 238 -24.23 5.62 1.04
N GLU A 239 -25.31 5.91 0.34
CA GLU A 239 -26.68 5.69 0.80
C GLU A 239 -27.19 4.28 0.46
N ASN A 240 -26.74 3.72 -0.69
CA ASN A 240 -27.09 2.38 -1.16
C ASN A 240 -25.97 1.35 -0.88
#